data_d340c07e89478a7fe6410704c105dbc9
#
_entry.id   d340c07e89478a7fe6410704c105dbc9
#
_cell.length_a   1.000
_cell.length_b   1.000
_cell.length_c   1.000
_cell.angle_alpha   90.00
_cell.angle_beta   90.00
_cell.angle_gamma   90.00
#
_symmetry.space_group_name_H-M   'P 1'
#
loop_
_entity.id
_entity.type
_entity.pdbx_description
1 polymer ?
#
loop_
_entity_poly.entity_id
_entity_poly.type
_entity_poly.pdbx_seq_one_letter_code
_entity_poly.pdbx_strand_id
1 'polypeptide(L)'
;MSIRTFPFQWTFFVNSVRIYRMKNGKIKNYKLTIAYDGTRYFGWEHQPGKDTIQGKIETVLQRMCEMDEIPEVIGAGRTDAGVHAKAMVANVLLDTPLSETEIKAYMNRYLPDDIGIVDVREASERFHARYKAVGKTYSYTCYVGEGKPVFNRRYVTRLDFEPNVDAMIRAADYLTGEHDFKSFCGNPKMKKSTVRLVDSITIKRSKNQIYFTFHGTGFLQHMVRILVGTLLEVGAGRFQPEDMTMILEAKDRRLAGPTAPACGLCLEKVDY
;
A
#
# COMPACT_ATOMS: atom_id res chain seq x y z
N MET A 1 -50.07 -23.74 29.28
CA MET A 1 -49.35 -22.59 28.73
C MET A 1 -48.23 -23.17 27.84
N SER A 2 -48.48 -23.26 26.53
CA SER A 2 -47.63 -24.01 25.56
C SER A 2 -46.72 -23.02 24.82
N ILE A 3 -45.41 -23.12 24.98
CA ILE A 3 -44.40 -22.31 24.30
C ILE A 3 -44.17 -22.97 22.93
N ARG A 4 -44.59 -22.32 21.87
CA ARG A 4 -44.30 -22.72 20.47
C ARG A 4 -42.90 -22.25 20.12
N THR A 5 -41.98 -23.18 19.97
CA THR A 5 -40.66 -22.99 19.35
C THR A 5 -40.83 -22.94 17.82
N PHE A 6 -40.43 -21.84 17.20
CA PHE A 6 -40.27 -21.74 15.76
C PHE A 6 -38.90 -22.23 15.34
N PRO A 7 -38.78 -23.15 14.38
CA PRO A 7 -37.49 -23.52 13.85
C PRO A 7 -37.02 -22.47 12.83
N PHE A 8 -35.92 -21.81 13.10
CA PHE A 8 -35.23 -20.98 12.11
C PHE A 8 -34.52 -21.92 11.12
N GLN A 9 -35.10 -22.12 9.95
CA GLN A 9 -34.48 -22.87 8.87
C GLN A 9 -33.57 -21.93 8.09
N TRP A 10 -32.27 -22.06 8.28
CA TRP A 10 -31.26 -21.48 7.40
C TRP A 10 -31.25 -22.28 6.11
N THR A 11 -31.88 -21.78 5.06
CA THR A 11 -31.75 -22.32 3.72
C THR A 11 -30.40 -21.86 3.16
N PHE A 12 -29.41 -22.73 3.26
CA PHE A 12 -28.15 -22.54 2.53
C PHE A 12 -28.44 -22.71 1.04
N PHE A 13 -28.53 -21.60 0.31
CA PHE A 13 -28.37 -21.62 -1.13
C PHE A 13 -26.91 -21.94 -1.47
N VAL A 14 -26.62 -23.23 -1.57
CA VAL A 14 -25.40 -23.70 -2.22
C VAL A 14 -25.63 -23.57 -3.72
N ASN A 15 -25.43 -22.36 -4.26
CA ASN A 15 -25.20 -22.22 -5.69
C ASN A 15 -23.83 -22.83 -5.98
N SER A 16 -23.82 -24.10 -6.39
CA SER A 16 -22.70 -24.75 -7.04
C SER A 16 -22.38 -23.94 -8.30
N VAL A 17 -21.39 -23.04 -8.22
CA VAL A 17 -20.76 -22.46 -9.39
C VAL A 17 -20.08 -23.64 -10.12
N ARG A 18 -20.74 -24.09 -11.19
CA ARG A 18 -20.18 -25.10 -12.10
C ARG A 18 -18.99 -24.45 -12.78
N ILE A 19 -17.79 -24.83 -12.34
CA ILE A 19 -16.53 -24.40 -12.97
C ILE A 19 -16.47 -25.09 -14.33
N TYR A 20 -16.69 -24.30 -15.39
CA TYR A 20 -16.53 -24.78 -16.76
C TYR A 20 -15.05 -24.73 -17.13
N ARG A 21 -14.46 -25.89 -17.30
CA ARG A 21 -13.13 -26.04 -17.90
C ARG A 21 -13.26 -25.75 -19.40
N MET A 22 -13.02 -24.50 -19.81
CA MET A 22 -12.85 -24.13 -21.23
C MET A 22 -11.40 -23.74 -21.48
N LYS A 23 -10.58 -24.70 -21.89
CA LYS A 23 -9.30 -24.43 -22.56
C LYS A 23 -9.64 -23.98 -24.00
N ASN A 24 -9.79 -22.72 -24.26
CA ASN A 24 -9.79 -22.05 -25.57
C ASN A 24 -10.32 -20.60 -25.47
N GLY A 25 -10.10 -19.90 -24.38
CA GLY A 25 -10.39 -18.50 -24.24
C GLY A 25 -9.22 -17.62 -24.71
N LYS A 26 -9.51 -16.38 -25.12
CA LYS A 26 -8.48 -15.37 -25.40
C LYS A 26 -7.93 -14.89 -24.06
N ILE A 27 -6.61 -14.99 -23.85
CA ILE A 27 -5.94 -14.42 -22.68
C ILE A 27 -6.20 -12.90 -22.67
N LYS A 28 -6.68 -12.41 -21.54
CA LYS A 28 -6.98 -10.98 -21.33
C LYS A 28 -6.15 -10.44 -20.17
N ASN A 29 -5.85 -9.14 -20.29
CA ASN A 29 -5.16 -8.41 -19.23
C ASN A 29 -6.18 -7.77 -18.30
N TYR A 30 -6.14 -8.11 -17.01
CA TYR A 30 -7.04 -7.55 -16.00
C TYR A 30 -6.29 -6.60 -15.07
N LYS A 31 -6.83 -5.40 -14.90
CA LYS A 31 -6.42 -4.42 -13.89
C LYS A 31 -7.20 -4.69 -12.62
N LEU A 32 -6.50 -4.90 -11.51
CA LEU A 32 -7.05 -5.13 -10.18
C LEU A 32 -6.77 -3.91 -9.31
N THR A 33 -7.78 -3.41 -8.58
CA THR A 33 -7.60 -2.46 -7.48
C THR A 33 -7.80 -3.21 -6.17
N ILE A 34 -6.81 -3.12 -5.28
CA ILE A 34 -6.67 -4.01 -4.13
C ILE A 34 -6.47 -3.18 -2.87
N ALA A 35 -7.25 -3.48 -1.82
CA ALA A 35 -7.06 -2.94 -0.47
C ALA A 35 -6.52 -4.04 0.45
N TYR A 36 -5.62 -3.68 1.38
CA TYR A 36 -5.13 -4.62 2.37
C TYR A 36 -4.62 -3.98 3.66
N ASP A 37 -4.84 -4.69 4.77
CA ASP A 37 -4.12 -4.50 6.02
C ASP A 37 -2.81 -5.31 5.98
N GLY A 38 -1.68 -4.61 5.83
CA GLY A 38 -0.37 -5.23 5.70
C GLY A 38 0.24 -5.79 6.99
N THR A 39 -0.43 -5.62 8.14
CA THR A 39 0.13 -5.86 9.48
C THR A 39 0.82 -7.22 9.62
N ARG A 40 0.24 -8.28 9.08
CA ARG A 40 0.76 -9.65 9.21
C ARG A 40 1.54 -10.16 8.02
N TYR A 41 1.76 -9.31 6.99
CA TYR A 41 2.42 -9.71 5.76
C TYR A 41 3.85 -9.20 5.66
N PHE A 42 4.69 -9.98 5.00
CA PHE A 42 6.08 -9.61 4.68
C PHE A 42 6.17 -8.65 3.47
N GLY A 43 5.15 -7.80 3.32
CA GLY A 43 5.01 -6.82 2.25
C GLY A 43 4.25 -7.34 1.04
N TRP A 44 4.33 -6.58 -0.04
CA TRP A 44 3.64 -6.90 -1.29
C TRP A 44 4.26 -8.09 -2.01
N GLU A 45 5.57 -8.01 -2.32
CA GLU A 45 6.23 -8.91 -3.27
C GLU A 45 6.29 -10.35 -2.79
N HIS A 46 5.99 -11.28 -3.69
CA HIS A 46 6.11 -12.71 -3.44
C HIS A 46 7.53 -13.08 -2.99
N GLN A 47 7.62 -13.79 -1.88
CA GLN A 47 8.86 -14.30 -1.31
C GLN A 47 8.66 -15.77 -0.91
N PRO A 48 9.56 -16.68 -1.33
CA PRO A 48 9.44 -18.09 -0.96
C PRO A 48 9.35 -18.29 0.56
N GLY A 49 8.36 -19.07 0.99
CA GLY A 49 8.16 -19.41 2.40
C GLY A 49 7.65 -18.27 3.29
N LYS A 50 7.23 -17.13 2.71
CA LYS A 50 6.66 -16.02 3.48
C LYS A 50 5.25 -15.67 3.01
N ASP A 51 4.42 -15.27 3.96
CA ASP A 51 3.09 -14.72 3.66
C ASP A 51 3.22 -13.29 3.11
N THR A 52 2.88 -13.10 1.84
CA THR A 52 2.90 -11.82 1.13
C THR A 52 1.56 -11.54 0.46
N ILE A 53 1.26 -10.27 0.23
CA ILE A 53 -0.01 -9.87 -0.41
C ILE A 53 -0.12 -10.48 -1.82
N GLN A 54 0.93 -10.33 -2.64
CA GLN A 54 0.99 -10.87 -4.00
C GLN A 54 0.82 -12.39 -4.00
N GLY A 55 1.50 -13.11 -3.13
CA GLY A 55 1.41 -14.57 -3.07
C GLY A 55 0.01 -15.08 -2.70
N LYS A 56 -0.74 -14.38 -1.80
CA LYS A 56 -2.13 -14.72 -1.51
C LYS A 56 -3.04 -14.51 -2.72
N ILE A 57 -2.88 -13.42 -3.44
CA ILE A 57 -3.64 -13.11 -4.65
C ILE A 57 -3.34 -14.14 -5.74
N GLU A 58 -2.08 -14.43 -6.01
CA GLU A 58 -1.63 -15.41 -6.99
C GLU A 58 -2.20 -16.81 -6.72
N THR A 59 -2.19 -17.26 -5.46
CA THR A 59 -2.75 -18.55 -5.06
C THR A 59 -4.26 -18.63 -5.33
N VAL A 60 -5.02 -17.57 -5.07
CA VAL A 60 -6.47 -17.54 -5.31
C VAL A 60 -6.77 -17.51 -6.81
N LEU A 61 -6.01 -16.73 -7.59
CA LEU A 61 -6.14 -16.68 -9.05
C LEU A 61 -5.79 -18.02 -9.71
N GLN A 62 -4.73 -18.68 -9.25
CA GLN A 62 -4.34 -20.01 -9.73
C GLN A 62 -5.49 -21.01 -9.58
N ARG A 63 -6.14 -21.03 -8.40
CA ARG A 63 -7.31 -21.89 -8.15
C ARG A 63 -8.51 -21.50 -9.01
N MET A 64 -8.77 -20.21 -9.16
CA MET A 64 -9.90 -19.70 -9.93
C MET A 64 -9.83 -20.12 -11.40
N CYS A 65 -8.65 -20.08 -11.99
CA CYS A 65 -8.43 -20.38 -13.40
C CYS A 65 -7.95 -21.83 -13.63
N GLU A 66 -7.86 -22.66 -12.58
CA GLU A 66 -7.34 -24.05 -12.64
C GLU A 66 -5.99 -24.13 -13.39
N MET A 67 -5.09 -23.19 -13.10
CA MET A 67 -3.78 -23.08 -13.77
C MET A 67 -2.77 -24.04 -13.13
N ASP A 68 -1.96 -24.69 -13.96
CA ASP A 68 -0.85 -25.51 -13.47
C ASP A 68 0.27 -24.64 -12.88
N GLU A 69 0.48 -23.45 -13.47
CA GLU A 69 1.48 -22.48 -13.02
C GLU A 69 0.83 -21.31 -12.26
N ILE A 70 1.61 -20.69 -11.39
CA ILE A 70 1.18 -19.50 -10.64
C ILE A 70 1.14 -18.30 -11.59
N PRO A 71 0.00 -17.59 -11.76
CA PRO A 71 -0.07 -16.42 -12.61
C PRO A 71 0.76 -15.27 -12.01
N GLU A 72 1.56 -14.60 -12.84
CA GLU A 72 2.34 -13.45 -12.41
C GLU A 72 1.44 -12.22 -12.21
N VAL A 73 1.32 -11.75 -10.98
CA VAL A 73 0.59 -10.52 -10.62
C VAL A 73 1.56 -9.35 -10.53
N ILE A 74 1.47 -8.42 -11.45
CA ILE A 74 2.38 -7.26 -11.53
C ILE A 74 1.79 -6.07 -10.77
N GLY A 75 2.32 -5.75 -9.59
CA GLY A 75 1.90 -4.56 -8.82
C GLY A 75 2.48 -3.25 -9.34
N ALA A 76 1.75 -2.14 -9.16
CA ALA A 76 2.20 -0.78 -9.48
C ALA A 76 3.47 -0.39 -8.70
N GLY A 77 3.72 -1.02 -7.58
CA GLY A 77 4.89 -0.85 -6.76
C GLY A 77 4.94 -1.90 -5.66
N ARG A 78 6.01 -1.84 -4.87
CA ARG A 78 6.16 -2.68 -3.68
C ARG A 78 5.83 -1.88 -2.45
N THR A 79 5.15 -2.49 -1.49
CA THR A 79 5.03 -1.98 -0.13
C THR A 79 5.85 -2.85 0.81
N ASP A 80 6.43 -2.24 1.83
CA ASP A 80 7.22 -2.95 2.84
C ASP A 80 6.34 -3.83 3.73
N ALA A 81 6.96 -4.73 4.50
CA ALA A 81 6.28 -5.48 5.55
C ALA A 81 5.55 -4.53 6.51
N GLY A 82 4.29 -4.82 6.80
CA GLY A 82 3.45 -4.03 7.70
C GLY A 82 2.83 -2.77 7.10
N VAL A 83 3.09 -2.44 5.84
CA VAL A 83 2.51 -1.28 5.14
C VAL A 83 1.16 -1.65 4.53
N HIS A 84 0.18 -0.74 4.63
CA HIS A 84 -1.18 -0.91 4.15
C HIS A 84 -1.40 -0.31 2.76
N ALA A 85 -2.51 -0.66 2.13
CA ALA A 85 -2.99 0.01 0.94
C ALA A 85 -4.52 0.05 0.89
N LYS A 86 -5.08 1.16 0.42
CA LYS A 86 -6.50 1.28 0.08
C LYS A 86 -6.76 1.04 -1.41
N ALA A 87 -5.76 1.34 -2.26
CA ALA A 87 -5.90 1.21 -3.69
C ALA A 87 -4.57 0.85 -4.39
N MET A 88 -3.95 -0.25 -3.98
CA MET A 88 -2.87 -0.85 -4.77
C MET A 88 -3.45 -1.29 -6.11
N VAL A 89 -2.76 -0.95 -7.20
CA VAL A 89 -3.14 -1.44 -8.53
C VAL A 89 -2.18 -2.52 -8.97
N ALA A 90 -2.73 -3.59 -9.52
CA ALA A 90 -1.96 -4.65 -10.15
C ALA A 90 -2.58 -5.03 -11.50
N ASN A 91 -1.82 -5.70 -12.36
CA ASN A 91 -2.37 -6.36 -13.52
C ASN A 91 -1.93 -7.83 -13.60
N VAL A 92 -2.75 -8.62 -14.26
CA VAL A 92 -2.53 -10.05 -14.46
C VAL A 92 -3.14 -10.51 -15.77
N LEU A 93 -2.48 -11.43 -16.45
CA LEU A 93 -2.99 -12.08 -17.66
C LEU A 93 -3.75 -13.35 -17.25
N LEU A 94 -5.02 -13.45 -17.62
CA LEU A 94 -5.86 -14.61 -17.29
C LEU A 94 -6.59 -15.10 -18.54
N ASP A 95 -6.72 -16.43 -18.65
CA ASP A 95 -7.66 -17.13 -19.53
C ASP A 95 -8.81 -17.63 -18.67
N THR A 96 -9.92 -16.90 -18.66
CA THR A 96 -11.09 -17.23 -17.86
C THR A 96 -12.38 -16.79 -18.56
N PRO A 97 -13.46 -17.60 -18.47
CA PRO A 97 -14.77 -17.22 -18.97
C PRO A 97 -15.49 -16.27 -18.02
N LEU A 98 -14.95 -16.02 -16.81
CA LEU A 98 -15.60 -15.19 -15.80
C LEU A 98 -15.59 -13.72 -16.19
N SER A 99 -16.70 -13.05 -15.93
CA SER A 99 -16.81 -11.59 -16.01
C SER A 99 -16.00 -10.90 -14.90
N GLU A 100 -15.72 -9.62 -15.05
CA GLU A 100 -15.03 -8.79 -14.05
C GLU A 100 -15.71 -8.89 -12.66
N THR A 101 -17.03 -8.89 -12.63
CA THR A 101 -17.82 -9.00 -11.40
C THR A 101 -17.65 -10.38 -10.74
N GLU A 102 -17.65 -11.45 -11.54
CA GLU A 102 -17.47 -12.82 -11.04
C GLU A 102 -16.05 -13.04 -10.54
N ILE A 103 -15.03 -12.53 -11.24
CA ILE A 103 -13.63 -12.53 -10.78
C ILE A 103 -13.51 -11.84 -9.42
N LYS A 104 -14.06 -10.62 -9.30
CA LYS A 104 -14.07 -9.87 -8.04
C LYS A 104 -14.77 -10.65 -6.92
N ALA A 105 -15.94 -11.22 -7.19
CA ALA A 105 -16.71 -11.98 -6.21
C ALA A 105 -15.96 -13.24 -5.75
N TYR A 106 -15.36 -13.99 -6.70
CA TYR A 106 -14.57 -15.17 -6.39
C TYR A 106 -13.37 -14.81 -5.52
N MET A 107 -12.59 -13.82 -5.93
CA MET A 107 -11.40 -13.40 -5.18
C MET A 107 -11.76 -12.97 -3.75
N ASN A 108 -12.77 -12.13 -3.56
CA ASN A 108 -13.19 -11.67 -2.23
C ASN A 108 -13.78 -12.80 -1.37
N ARG A 109 -14.26 -13.88 -1.97
CA ARG A 109 -14.72 -15.05 -1.23
C ARG A 109 -13.58 -15.89 -0.67
N TYR A 110 -12.45 -15.97 -1.37
CA TYR A 110 -11.35 -16.87 -1.02
C TYR A 110 -10.09 -16.20 -0.51
N LEU A 111 -9.98 -14.88 -0.66
CA LEU A 111 -8.92 -14.10 -0.02
C LEU A 111 -9.16 -14.00 1.49
N PRO A 112 -8.11 -13.87 2.31
CA PRO A 112 -8.24 -13.55 3.72
C PRO A 112 -8.95 -12.19 3.94
N ASP A 113 -9.61 -12.02 5.09
CA ASP A 113 -10.39 -10.82 5.43
C ASP A 113 -9.59 -9.51 5.39
N ASP A 114 -8.27 -9.58 5.46
CA ASP A 114 -7.37 -8.44 5.41
C ASP A 114 -6.82 -8.13 4.01
N ILE A 115 -7.32 -8.82 2.96
CA ILE A 115 -7.05 -8.52 1.54
C ILE A 115 -8.37 -8.51 0.79
N GLY A 116 -8.72 -7.37 0.18
CA GLY A 116 -9.95 -7.22 -0.60
C GLY A 116 -9.72 -6.68 -2.00
N ILE A 117 -10.44 -7.21 -2.97
CA ILE A 117 -10.48 -6.67 -4.34
C ILE A 117 -11.56 -5.60 -4.40
N VAL A 118 -11.14 -4.36 -4.59
CA VAL A 118 -12.03 -3.19 -4.68
C VAL A 118 -12.67 -3.11 -6.05
N ASP A 119 -11.88 -3.34 -7.11
CA ASP A 119 -12.35 -3.29 -8.49
C ASP A 119 -11.54 -4.24 -9.38
N VAL A 120 -12.20 -4.73 -10.45
CA VAL A 120 -11.61 -5.53 -11.52
C VAL A 120 -12.07 -4.94 -12.84
N ARG A 121 -11.14 -4.66 -13.75
CA ARG A 121 -11.42 -4.17 -15.11
C ARG A 121 -10.55 -4.87 -16.14
N GLU A 122 -11.12 -5.22 -17.27
CA GLU A 122 -10.33 -5.57 -18.45
C GLU A 122 -9.52 -4.35 -18.87
N ALA A 123 -8.25 -4.53 -19.12
CA ALA A 123 -7.33 -3.48 -19.52
C ALA A 123 -6.76 -3.79 -20.91
N SER A 124 -6.18 -2.77 -21.57
CA SER A 124 -5.50 -3.00 -22.83
C SER A 124 -4.35 -3.99 -22.66
N GLU A 125 -4.02 -4.72 -23.71
CA GLU A 125 -2.89 -5.67 -23.72
C GLU A 125 -1.55 -5.00 -23.33
N ARG A 126 -1.40 -3.69 -23.61
CA ARG A 126 -0.20 -2.90 -23.31
C ARG A 126 -0.22 -2.26 -21.92
N PHE A 127 -1.29 -2.45 -21.14
CA PHE A 127 -1.35 -1.93 -19.80
C PHE A 127 -0.39 -2.70 -18.90
N HIS A 128 0.43 -1.96 -18.15
CA HIS A 128 1.37 -2.51 -17.18
C HIS A 128 1.31 -1.66 -15.91
N ALA A 129 0.83 -2.22 -14.83
CA ALA A 129 0.52 -1.50 -13.59
C ALA A 129 1.70 -0.66 -13.08
N ARG A 130 2.93 -1.13 -13.24
CA ARG A 130 4.12 -0.43 -12.75
C ARG A 130 4.61 0.67 -13.70
N TYR A 131 4.67 0.38 -15.01
CA TYR A 131 5.32 1.29 -15.98
C TYR A 131 4.38 2.36 -16.52
N LYS A 132 3.07 2.18 -16.38
CA LYS A 132 2.07 3.15 -16.80
C LYS A 132 1.61 4.07 -15.67
N ALA A 133 2.02 3.79 -14.42
CA ALA A 133 1.73 4.66 -13.30
C ALA A 133 2.47 6.00 -13.45
N VAL A 134 1.73 7.11 -13.37
CA VAL A 134 2.23 8.49 -13.49
C VAL A 134 2.34 9.18 -12.13
N GLY A 135 1.61 8.70 -11.11
CA GLY A 135 1.66 9.24 -9.74
C GLY A 135 1.23 8.24 -8.69
N LYS A 136 1.61 8.50 -7.45
CA LYS A 136 1.21 7.74 -6.26
C LYS A 136 0.97 8.67 -5.09
N THR A 137 -0.11 8.41 -4.36
CA THR A 137 -0.42 9.10 -3.12
C THR A 137 -0.26 8.14 -1.94
N TYR A 138 0.50 8.57 -0.95
CA TYR A 138 0.63 7.89 0.33
C TYR A 138 0.14 8.75 1.47
N SER A 139 -0.50 8.16 2.45
CA SER A 139 -0.75 8.78 3.74
C SER A 139 0.11 8.15 4.82
N TYR A 140 0.47 8.94 5.83
CA TYR A 140 1.08 8.45 7.05
C TYR A 140 0.39 9.09 8.25
N THR A 141 0.00 8.27 9.24
CA THR A 141 -0.73 8.76 10.40
C THR A 141 0.07 8.53 11.68
N CYS A 142 0.27 9.63 12.43
CA CYS A 142 0.79 9.58 13.80
C CYS A 142 -0.34 9.82 14.81
N TYR A 143 -0.23 9.19 15.96
CA TYR A 143 -1.08 9.45 17.12
C TYR A 143 -0.27 10.14 18.20
N VAL A 144 -0.82 11.24 18.74
CA VAL A 144 -0.23 12.06 19.81
C VAL A 144 -1.24 12.11 20.94
N GLY A 145 -0.85 11.69 22.14
CA GLY A 145 -1.72 11.73 23.29
C GLY A 145 -1.30 10.74 24.38
N GLU A 146 -1.80 10.95 25.57
CA GLU A 146 -1.46 10.14 26.76
C GLU A 146 -1.96 8.69 26.65
N GLY A 147 -3.11 8.48 26.02
CA GLY A 147 -3.73 7.16 25.87
C GLY A 147 -3.08 6.29 24.81
N LYS A 148 -3.45 5.01 24.78
CA LYS A 148 -3.10 4.08 23.71
C LYS A 148 -4.18 4.10 22.64
N PRO A 149 -3.86 4.20 21.32
CA PRO A 149 -4.84 4.15 20.25
C PRO A 149 -5.30 2.71 19.97
N VAL A 150 -5.97 2.08 20.94
CA VAL A 150 -6.27 0.62 20.96
C VAL A 150 -6.94 0.15 19.64
N PHE A 151 -7.95 0.88 19.16
CA PHE A 151 -8.68 0.49 17.93
C PHE A 151 -7.88 0.77 16.66
N ASN A 152 -7.06 1.83 16.66
CA ASN A 152 -6.28 2.26 15.49
C ASN A 152 -4.81 1.85 15.57
N ARG A 153 -4.39 1.07 16.57
CA ARG A 153 -2.98 0.73 16.84
C ARG A 153 -2.23 0.12 15.65
N ARG A 154 -2.96 -0.49 14.71
CA ARG A 154 -2.39 -1.10 13.51
C ARG A 154 -2.18 -0.09 12.36
N TYR A 155 -2.78 1.10 12.48
CA TYR A 155 -2.84 2.09 11.39
C TYR A 155 -2.23 3.43 11.77
N VAL A 156 -1.64 3.54 12.95
CA VAL A 156 -1.01 4.78 13.43
C VAL A 156 0.30 4.49 14.14
N THR A 157 1.24 5.41 14.02
CA THR A 157 2.47 5.41 14.82
C THR A 157 2.25 6.31 16.03
N ARG A 158 2.35 5.75 17.23
CA ARG A 158 2.28 6.56 18.46
C ARG A 158 3.58 7.34 18.64
N LEU A 159 3.43 8.64 18.92
CA LEU A 159 4.52 9.50 19.35
C LEU A 159 4.44 9.67 20.88
N ASP A 160 5.59 9.73 21.52
CA ASP A 160 5.77 9.98 22.96
C ASP A 160 6.11 11.44 23.29
N PHE A 161 6.04 12.30 22.27
CA PHE A 161 6.29 13.74 22.37
C PHE A 161 5.26 14.53 21.55
N GLU A 162 5.12 15.82 21.84
CA GLU A 162 4.28 16.76 21.09
C GLU A 162 5.15 17.43 20.01
N PRO A 163 4.94 17.15 18.72
CA PRO A 163 5.77 17.72 17.66
C PRO A 163 5.33 19.13 17.26
N ASN A 164 6.29 19.95 16.89
CA ASN A 164 6.05 21.25 16.27
C ASN A 164 5.63 21.07 14.80
N VAL A 165 4.30 21.10 14.56
CA VAL A 165 3.73 20.86 13.23
C VAL A 165 4.12 21.96 12.25
N ASP A 166 4.20 23.22 12.67
CA ASP A 166 4.57 24.34 11.80
C ASP A 166 6.02 24.23 11.32
N ALA A 167 6.94 23.77 12.18
CA ALA A 167 8.30 23.50 11.78
C ALA A 167 8.38 22.34 10.76
N MET A 168 7.59 21.28 10.97
CA MET A 168 7.51 20.17 10.01
C MET A 168 6.95 20.63 8.65
N ILE A 169 5.94 21.52 8.62
CA ILE A 169 5.40 22.07 7.37
C ILE A 169 6.49 22.84 6.62
N ARG A 170 7.22 23.75 7.30
CA ARG A 170 8.34 24.46 6.66
C ARG A 170 9.43 23.53 6.14
N ALA A 171 9.74 22.45 6.87
CA ALA A 171 10.71 21.45 6.40
C ALA A 171 10.20 20.69 5.16
N ALA A 172 8.91 20.41 5.08
CA ALA A 172 8.29 19.73 3.94
C ALA A 172 8.40 20.53 2.63
N ASP A 173 8.38 21.88 2.72
CA ASP A 173 8.54 22.76 1.55
C ASP A 173 9.89 22.53 0.84
N TYR A 174 10.97 22.31 1.59
CA TYR A 174 12.30 22.01 1.03
C TYR A 174 12.38 20.62 0.36
N LEU A 175 11.48 19.72 0.70
CA LEU A 175 11.44 18.35 0.17
C LEU A 175 10.47 18.21 -1.02
N THR A 176 9.75 19.30 -1.37
CA THR A 176 8.85 19.35 -2.50
C THR A 176 9.62 19.75 -3.75
N GLY A 177 9.32 19.11 -4.88
CA GLY A 177 10.01 19.33 -6.15
C GLY A 177 10.78 18.11 -6.63
N GLU A 178 11.58 18.30 -7.68
CA GLU A 178 12.47 17.27 -8.22
C GLU A 178 13.83 17.35 -7.51
N HIS A 179 14.17 16.27 -6.78
CA HIS A 179 15.41 16.16 -6.03
C HIS A 179 16.03 14.77 -6.16
N ASP A 180 17.34 14.69 -5.90
CA ASP A 180 18.02 13.43 -5.68
C ASP A 180 17.78 12.95 -4.24
N PHE A 181 16.80 12.08 -4.05
CA PHE A 181 16.42 11.54 -2.74
C PHE A 181 17.30 10.38 -2.25
N LYS A 182 18.58 10.36 -2.62
CA LYS A 182 19.49 9.29 -2.18
C LYS A 182 19.62 9.20 -0.67
N SER A 183 19.63 10.32 0.06
CA SER A 183 19.60 10.37 1.54
C SER A 183 18.33 9.76 2.13
N PHE A 184 17.25 9.68 1.37
CA PHE A 184 15.97 9.10 1.77
C PHE A 184 15.73 7.71 1.17
N CYS A 185 16.78 7.05 0.67
CA CYS A 185 16.69 5.71 0.08
C CYS A 185 17.14 4.64 1.08
N GLY A 186 16.26 3.67 1.36
CA GLY A 186 16.58 2.52 2.23
C GLY A 186 17.53 1.50 1.60
N ASN A 187 17.85 1.64 0.30
CA ASN A 187 18.79 0.77 -0.41
C ASN A 187 20.09 1.52 -0.73
N PRO A 188 21.14 1.39 0.08
CA PRO A 188 22.41 2.09 -0.16
C PRO A 188 23.11 1.66 -1.45
N LYS A 189 22.80 0.45 -1.95
CA LYS A 189 23.37 -0.13 -3.18
C LYS A 189 22.51 0.14 -4.43
N MET A 190 21.62 1.14 -4.38
CA MET A 190 20.77 1.50 -5.49
C MET A 190 21.59 1.89 -6.73
N LYS A 191 21.43 1.12 -7.82
CA LYS A 191 22.13 1.38 -9.10
C LYS A 191 21.33 2.28 -10.06
N LYS A 192 20.00 2.35 -9.87
CA LYS A 192 19.11 3.19 -10.68
C LYS A 192 19.09 4.61 -10.12
N SER A 193 18.66 5.57 -10.94
CA SER A 193 18.49 6.96 -10.51
C SER A 193 17.66 7.07 -9.24
N THR A 194 18.13 7.90 -8.31
CA THR A 194 17.48 8.27 -7.06
C THR A 194 16.71 9.60 -7.16
N VAL A 195 16.76 10.24 -8.34
CA VAL A 195 15.97 11.46 -8.61
C VAL A 195 14.49 11.12 -8.68
N ARG A 196 13.67 11.87 -7.95
CA ARG A 196 12.20 11.75 -7.93
C ARG A 196 11.56 13.12 -7.90
N LEU A 197 10.35 13.21 -8.45
CA LEU A 197 9.50 14.38 -8.28
C LEU A 197 8.48 14.06 -7.17
N VAL A 198 8.52 14.86 -6.10
CA VAL A 198 7.50 14.89 -5.05
C VAL A 198 6.67 16.14 -5.26
N ASP A 199 5.45 15.99 -5.78
CA ASP A 199 4.60 17.11 -6.18
C ASP A 199 4.06 17.88 -4.96
N SER A 200 3.77 17.14 -3.89
CA SER A 200 3.25 17.75 -2.66
C SER A 200 3.52 16.91 -1.43
N ILE A 201 3.74 17.60 -0.32
CA ILE A 201 3.74 17.07 1.04
C ILE A 201 2.80 17.94 1.86
N THR A 202 1.72 17.36 2.40
CA THR A 202 0.82 18.10 3.30
C THR A 202 0.83 17.47 4.69
N ILE A 203 0.83 18.33 5.72
CA ILE A 203 0.79 17.91 7.12
C ILE A 203 -0.37 18.60 7.79
N LYS A 204 -1.27 17.82 8.39
CA LYS A 204 -2.46 18.36 9.08
C LYS A 204 -2.57 17.75 10.48
N ARG A 205 -2.88 18.58 11.46
CA ARG A 205 -3.22 18.17 12.82
C ARG A 205 -4.74 18.10 13.00
N SER A 206 -5.26 17.03 13.56
CA SER A 206 -6.65 16.93 13.98
C SER A 206 -6.73 16.17 15.30
N LYS A 207 -7.14 16.82 16.36
CA LYS A 207 -7.18 16.25 17.72
C LYS A 207 -5.85 15.55 18.07
N ASN A 208 -5.91 14.27 18.33
CA ASN A 208 -4.76 13.44 18.71
C ASN A 208 -4.06 12.76 17.52
N GLN A 209 -4.28 13.23 16.30
CA GLN A 209 -3.66 12.64 15.12
C GLN A 209 -2.98 13.71 14.24
N ILE A 210 -1.87 13.31 13.65
CA ILE A 210 -1.17 14.08 12.62
C ILE A 210 -1.18 13.23 11.37
N TYR A 211 -1.65 13.84 10.27
CA TYR A 211 -1.77 13.23 8.97
C TYR A 211 -0.75 13.85 8.03
N PHE A 212 0.09 13.02 7.45
CA PHE A 212 0.97 13.37 6.36
C PHE A 212 0.38 12.81 5.07
N THR A 213 0.41 13.57 4.00
CA THR A 213 0.07 13.07 2.65
C THR A 213 1.19 13.44 1.71
N PHE A 214 1.67 12.45 0.95
CA PHE A 214 2.73 12.60 -0.04
C PHE A 214 2.17 12.23 -1.40
N HIS A 215 2.37 13.10 -2.41
CA HIS A 215 2.13 12.77 -3.81
C HIS A 215 3.41 12.94 -4.61
N GLY A 216 3.65 12.06 -5.59
CA GLY A 216 4.82 12.14 -6.46
C GLY A 216 4.78 11.05 -7.54
N THR A 217 5.64 11.17 -8.54
CA THR A 217 5.71 10.25 -9.69
C THR A 217 6.18 8.84 -9.30
N GLY A 218 6.90 8.73 -8.19
CA GLY A 218 7.38 7.46 -7.63
C GLY A 218 8.25 7.66 -6.41
N PHE A 219 8.40 6.62 -5.62
CA PHE A 219 9.16 6.64 -4.36
C PHE A 219 10.22 5.54 -4.35
N LEU A 220 11.36 5.82 -3.71
CA LEU A 220 12.41 4.86 -3.47
C LEU A 220 12.03 3.90 -2.32
N GLN A 221 12.80 2.84 -2.14
CA GLN A 221 12.61 1.93 -1.02
C GLN A 221 12.66 2.70 0.31
N HIS A 222 11.64 2.50 1.17
CA HIS A 222 11.44 3.17 2.46
C HIS A 222 11.33 4.70 2.42
N MET A 223 11.36 5.34 1.24
CA MET A 223 11.48 6.79 1.10
C MET A 223 10.44 7.55 1.93
N VAL A 224 9.16 7.27 1.78
CA VAL A 224 8.10 8.00 2.52
C VAL A 224 8.29 7.86 4.03
N ARG A 225 8.65 6.67 4.51
CA ARG A 225 8.89 6.43 5.95
C ARG A 225 10.12 7.18 6.46
N ILE A 226 11.16 7.32 5.65
CA ILE A 226 12.36 8.09 6.00
C ILE A 226 12.06 9.58 5.98
N LEU A 227 11.28 10.06 5.00
CA LEU A 227 10.77 11.44 4.97
C LEU A 227 9.99 11.77 6.24
N VAL A 228 9.03 10.92 6.61
CA VAL A 228 8.26 11.10 7.85
C VAL A 228 9.17 11.10 9.08
N GLY A 229 10.08 10.13 9.20
CA GLY A 229 11.00 10.07 10.34
C GLY A 229 11.87 11.33 10.44
N THR A 230 12.33 11.88 9.30
CA THR A 230 13.13 13.10 9.27
C THR A 230 12.28 14.33 9.66
N LEU A 231 11.05 14.43 9.14
CA LEU A 231 10.11 15.49 9.54
C LEU A 231 9.76 15.42 11.03
N LEU A 232 9.65 14.23 11.60
CA LEU A 232 9.44 14.05 13.04
C LEU A 232 10.66 14.49 13.87
N GLU A 233 11.89 14.34 13.37
CA GLU A 233 13.10 14.90 13.99
C GLU A 233 13.06 16.44 14.02
N VAL A 234 12.53 17.07 12.94
CA VAL A 234 12.28 18.52 12.93
C VAL A 234 11.19 18.88 13.94
N GLY A 235 10.09 18.14 13.96
CA GLY A 235 9.00 18.36 14.92
C GLY A 235 9.43 18.23 16.39
N ALA A 236 10.42 17.41 16.65
CA ALA A 236 11.03 17.23 17.97
C ALA A 236 12.12 18.25 18.32
N GLY A 237 12.44 19.16 17.37
CA GLY A 237 13.48 20.19 17.55
C GLY A 237 14.92 19.66 17.47
N ARG A 238 15.12 18.40 17.00
CA ARG A 238 16.46 17.83 16.81
C ARG A 238 17.10 18.24 15.49
N PHE A 239 16.28 18.58 14.49
CA PHE A 239 16.69 19.19 13.22
C PHE A 239 15.99 20.53 13.05
N GLN A 240 16.61 21.44 12.29
CA GLN A 240 15.96 22.67 11.82
C GLN A 240 15.30 22.42 10.45
N PRO A 241 14.25 23.17 10.08
CA PRO A 241 13.64 23.03 8.75
C PRO A 241 14.63 23.16 7.60
N GLU A 242 15.60 24.06 7.73
CA GLU A 242 16.63 24.38 6.74
C GLU A 242 17.64 23.23 6.52
N ASP A 243 17.80 22.34 7.50
CA ASP A 243 18.70 21.17 7.40
C ASP A 243 18.29 20.22 6.26
N MET A 244 17.03 20.29 5.79
CA MET A 244 16.54 19.47 4.69
C MET A 244 17.35 19.67 3.42
N THR A 245 17.81 20.88 3.12
CA THR A 245 18.67 21.18 1.97
C THR A 245 20.01 20.45 2.10
N MET A 246 20.67 20.57 3.24
CA MET A 246 21.95 19.89 3.50
C MET A 246 21.80 18.37 3.43
N ILE A 247 20.72 17.80 3.97
CA ILE A 247 20.45 16.35 3.93
C ILE A 247 20.25 15.87 2.49
N LEU A 248 19.53 16.63 1.64
CA LEU A 248 19.34 16.31 0.22
C LEU A 248 20.67 16.32 -0.53
N GLU A 249 21.46 17.39 -0.36
CA GLU A 249 22.75 17.59 -1.06
C GLU A 249 23.81 16.55 -0.67
N ALA A 250 23.80 16.13 0.59
CA ALA A 250 24.78 15.18 1.11
C ALA A 250 24.68 13.78 0.48
N LYS A 251 23.50 13.39 -0.03
CA LYS A 251 23.25 12.06 -0.63
C LYS A 251 23.64 10.89 0.27
N ASP A 252 23.56 11.09 1.57
CA ASP A 252 23.96 10.14 2.62
C ASP A 252 22.78 9.81 3.53
N ARG A 253 22.35 8.54 3.52
CA ARG A 253 21.24 8.03 4.34
C ARG A 253 21.45 8.27 5.84
N ARG A 254 22.68 8.33 6.31
CA ARG A 254 23.01 8.48 7.74
C ARG A 254 22.64 9.85 8.30
N LEU A 255 22.52 10.86 7.43
CA LEU A 255 22.16 12.22 7.81
C LEU A 255 20.64 12.45 7.87
N ALA A 256 19.86 11.62 7.21
CA ALA A 256 18.41 11.67 7.35
C ALA A 256 17.92 10.97 8.64
N GLY A 257 16.74 11.34 9.10
CA GLY A 257 16.13 10.78 10.28
C GLY A 257 15.84 9.27 10.20
N PRO A 258 15.35 8.65 11.27
CA PRO A 258 15.07 7.22 11.32
C PRO A 258 13.95 6.84 10.35
N THR A 259 13.92 5.56 9.97
CA THR A 259 12.78 5.04 9.18
C THR A 259 11.57 4.88 10.11
N ALA A 260 10.54 5.67 9.88
CA ALA A 260 9.30 5.59 10.67
C ALA A 260 8.64 4.20 10.58
N PRO A 261 7.91 3.75 11.62
CA PRO A 261 7.23 2.45 11.64
C PRO A 261 6.32 2.24 10.41
N ALA A 262 6.19 1.00 9.97
CA ALA A 262 5.39 0.67 8.78
C ALA A 262 3.88 0.88 8.99
N CYS A 263 3.40 0.63 10.21
CA CYS A 263 1.97 0.65 10.57
C CYS A 263 1.27 1.98 10.33
N GLY A 264 2.00 3.11 10.29
CA GLY A 264 1.40 4.40 9.97
C GLY A 264 1.22 4.65 8.47
N LEU A 265 1.87 3.86 7.60
CA LEU A 265 1.93 4.11 6.16
C LEU A 265 0.83 3.36 5.40
N CYS A 266 0.12 4.07 4.53
CA CYS A 266 -0.87 3.52 3.63
C CYS A 266 -0.71 4.08 2.21
N LEU A 267 -0.73 3.21 1.19
CA LEU A 267 -0.88 3.62 -0.21
C LEU A 267 -2.36 3.94 -0.47
N GLU A 268 -2.65 5.21 -0.71
CA GLU A 268 -4.02 5.70 -0.90
C GLU A 268 -4.49 5.56 -2.34
N LYS A 269 -3.61 5.84 -3.32
CA LYS A 269 -3.97 5.90 -4.74
C LYS A 269 -2.77 5.68 -5.65
N VAL A 270 -3.03 5.14 -6.84
CA VAL A 270 -2.10 5.08 -7.98
C VAL A 270 -2.78 5.74 -9.18
N ASP A 271 -2.11 6.70 -9.80
CA ASP A 271 -2.59 7.44 -10.97
C ASP A 271 -2.00 6.88 -12.27
N TYR A 272 -2.82 6.92 -13.36
CA TYR A 272 -2.50 6.40 -14.70
C TYR A 272 -2.88 7.38 -15.79
#